data_cbecb5223ec17930c9f935be041e6446
#
_entry.id   cbecb5223ec17930c9f935be041e6446
#
_cell.length_a   1.000
_cell.length_b   1.000
_cell.length_c   1.000
_cell.angle_alpha   90.00
_cell.angle_beta   90.00
_cell.angle_gamma   90.00
#
_symmetry.space_group_name_H-M   'P 1'
#
loop_
_entity.id
_entity.type
_entity.pdbx_description
1 polymer ?
#
loop_
_entity_poly.entity_id
_entity_poly.type
_entity_poly.pdbx_seq_one_letter_code
_entity_poly.pdbx_strand_id
1 'polypeptide(L)'
;MINEIQASLLDIVRYRLFGGDKPKLDNVNLMKLLREAQAQTVYNTVFPFVEERLKLRAPERYEAFNERYLAKLIVNTGNYHDHSELDRVLTKEKIPYAVIKGINSAYYYPDSALRDMGDVDFLVSEGDFESAEAAIKELGFKHNHGESGDTHIAYDRPGLSIMEMHRTVNGVPETKAGELIQAEIDTTIATARRIEFASVSCMTADDFHHGLIMLLHTASHMTKEGIGLRHLCDWAVFVNSFTDKEFTDMFESKLKSFGLWRFCGILTKTCELYLGIDKKEFTSEINISGDLAKRVLVDILSGGNFGKKDSNRYREIKYISDRNDKTVSERGIASQLLSSVNAKVKDNKLVKKSKLFYPAGLALESGKYIGLLLTGKRKNTGTAEMLKEASERKSLYNDLELFKKG
;
A
#
# COMPACT_ATOMS: atom_id res chain seq x y z
N MET A 1 -5.98 9.51 17.09
CA MET A 1 -7.29 8.97 17.50
C MET A 1 -8.18 8.82 16.28
N ILE A 2 -9.01 7.77 16.23
CA ILE A 2 -10.01 7.58 15.17
C ILE A 2 -11.12 8.62 15.37
N ASN A 3 -11.38 9.44 14.36
CA ASN A 3 -12.45 10.44 14.41
C ASN A 3 -13.79 9.84 13.94
N GLU A 4 -14.90 10.59 14.09
CA GLU A 4 -16.25 10.15 13.74
C GLU A 4 -16.40 9.75 12.27
N ILE A 5 -15.78 10.48 11.33
CA ILE A 5 -15.80 10.14 9.89
C ILE A 5 -15.09 8.82 9.63
N GLN A 6 -13.92 8.60 10.27
CA GLN A 6 -13.18 7.36 10.14
C GLN A 6 -13.90 6.17 10.79
N ALA A 7 -14.56 6.39 11.93
CA ALA A 7 -15.38 5.34 12.55
C ALA A 7 -16.56 4.95 11.64
N SER A 8 -17.28 5.93 11.08
CA SER A 8 -18.37 5.69 10.13
C SER A 8 -17.89 5.01 8.85
N LEU A 9 -16.68 5.35 8.38
CA LEU A 9 -16.06 4.68 7.24
C LEU A 9 -15.83 3.18 7.53
N LEU A 10 -15.23 2.87 8.68
CA LEU A 10 -14.98 1.49 9.10
C LEU A 10 -16.28 0.68 9.25
N ASP A 11 -17.31 1.29 9.83
CA ASP A 11 -18.63 0.64 9.99
C ASP A 11 -19.27 0.30 8.65
N ILE A 12 -19.19 1.22 7.66
CA ILE A 12 -19.71 0.94 6.30
C ILE A 12 -18.88 -0.17 5.63
N VAL A 13 -17.55 -0.10 5.69
CA VAL A 13 -16.68 -1.10 5.09
C VAL A 13 -16.96 -2.48 5.69
N ARG A 14 -17.05 -2.58 7.02
CA ARG A 14 -17.42 -3.81 7.72
C ARG A 14 -18.75 -4.37 7.22
N TYR A 15 -19.79 -3.52 7.22
CA TYR A 15 -21.12 -3.92 6.77
C TYR A 15 -21.14 -4.41 5.32
N ARG A 16 -20.40 -3.72 4.44
CA ARG A 16 -20.37 -4.04 3.01
C ARG A 16 -19.59 -5.30 2.69
N LEU A 17 -18.56 -5.60 3.47
CA LEU A 17 -17.70 -6.78 3.23
C LEU A 17 -18.15 -8.02 4.03
N PHE A 18 -18.65 -7.83 5.24
CA PHE A 18 -18.91 -8.96 6.15
C PHE A 18 -20.36 -9.01 6.68
N GLY A 19 -21.20 -8.03 6.34
CA GLY A 19 -22.58 -7.97 6.83
C GLY A 19 -22.69 -7.39 8.24
N GLY A 20 -23.73 -7.82 8.95
CA GLY A 20 -24.04 -7.35 10.31
C GLY A 20 -25.00 -6.16 10.33
N ASP A 21 -24.95 -5.36 11.40
CA ASP A 21 -25.86 -4.23 11.61
C ASP A 21 -25.60 -3.08 10.63
N LYS A 22 -26.66 -2.59 9.99
CA LYS A 22 -26.58 -1.46 9.05
C LYS A 22 -26.15 -0.18 9.76
N PRO A 23 -25.05 0.47 9.34
CA PRO A 23 -24.55 1.69 9.97
C PRO A 23 -25.55 2.85 9.95
N LYS A 24 -25.64 3.56 11.08
CA LYS A 24 -26.45 4.78 11.21
C LYS A 24 -25.58 5.99 10.85
N LEU A 25 -26.07 6.84 9.93
CA LEU A 25 -25.32 8.00 9.42
C LEU A 25 -26.08 9.32 9.63
N ASP A 26 -26.84 9.44 10.73
CA ASP A 26 -27.78 10.54 10.90
C ASP A 26 -27.09 11.92 10.98
N ASN A 27 -25.94 11.99 11.66
CA ASN A 27 -25.17 13.23 11.83
C ASN A 27 -23.86 13.26 11.04
N VAL A 28 -23.61 12.25 10.19
CA VAL A 28 -22.33 12.11 9.47
C VAL A 28 -22.31 13.06 8.27
N ASN A 29 -21.21 13.80 8.12
CA ASN A 29 -20.95 14.61 6.94
C ASN A 29 -20.56 13.72 5.75
N LEU A 30 -21.52 13.43 4.87
CA LEU A 30 -21.35 12.50 3.74
C LEU A 30 -20.24 12.94 2.76
N MET A 31 -20.05 14.24 2.55
CA MET A 31 -19.00 14.75 1.67
C MET A 31 -17.59 14.52 2.25
N LYS A 32 -17.43 14.70 3.58
CA LYS A 32 -16.15 14.35 4.25
C LYS A 32 -15.92 12.86 4.23
N LEU A 33 -16.96 12.06 4.47
CA LEU A 33 -16.91 10.61 4.43
C LEU A 33 -16.45 10.09 3.05
N LEU A 34 -17.02 10.59 1.96
CA LEU A 34 -16.65 10.19 0.60
C LEU A 34 -15.24 10.65 0.20
N ARG A 35 -14.78 11.80 0.68
CA ARG A 35 -13.38 12.22 0.51
C ARG A 35 -12.43 11.32 1.28
N GLU A 36 -12.81 10.92 2.49
CA GLU A 36 -12.02 9.95 3.27
C GLU A 36 -11.99 8.58 2.57
N ALA A 37 -13.13 8.07 2.10
CA ALA A 37 -13.21 6.84 1.33
C ALA A 37 -12.31 6.86 0.08
N GLN A 38 -12.25 8.00 -0.62
CA GLN A 38 -11.35 8.18 -1.74
C GLN A 38 -9.88 8.15 -1.33
N ALA A 39 -9.52 8.86 -0.25
CA ALA A 39 -8.15 8.90 0.25
C ALA A 39 -7.66 7.52 0.75
N GLN A 40 -8.60 6.66 1.17
CA GLN A 40 -8.36 5.29 1.64
C GLN A 40 -8.53 4.22 0.55
N THR A 41 -8.85 4.62 -0.70
CA THR A 41 -9.10 3.72 -1.84
C THR A 41 -10.18 2.66 -1.59
N VAL A 42 -11.26 3.06 -0.92
CA VAL A 42 -12.48 2.25 -0.67
C VAL A 42 -13.74 2.96 -1.13
N TYR A 43 -13.63 3.78 -2.18
CA TYR A 43 -14.73 4.60 -2.67
C TYR A 43 -15.87 3.74 -3.24
N ASN A 44 -15.55 2.69 -4.00
CA ASN A 44 -16.52 1.76 -4.58
C ASN A 44 -17.30 0.99 -3.50
N THR A 45 -16.66 0.72 -2.36
CA THR A 45 -17.33 0.09 -1.21
C THR A 45 -18.34 1.05 -0.55
N VAL A 46 -18.00 2.36 -0.45
CA VAL A 46 -18.73 3.33 0.38
C VAL A 46 -19.81 4.08 -0.38
N PHE A 47 -19.53 4.52 -1.62
CA PHE A 47 -20.46 5.40 -2.37
C PHE A 47 -21.86 4.77 -2.53
N PRO A 48 -22.03 3.51 -2.98
CA PRO A 48 -23.35 2.92 -3.15
C PRO A 48 -24.17 2.86 -1.85
N PHE A 49 -23.49 2.75 -0.70
CA PHE A 49 -24.16 2.73 0.60
C PHE A 49 -24.76 4.08 1.00
N VAL A 50 -24.13 5.18 0.58
CA VAL A 50 -24.56 6.55 0.95
C VAL A 50 -25.30 7.28 -0.17
N GLU A 51 -25.38 6.72 -1.36
CA GLU A 51 -25.88 7.34 -2.59
C GLU A 51 -27.24 8.01 -2.39
N GLU A 52 -28.27 7.25 -1.96
CA GLU A 52 -29.62 7.77 -1.78
C GLU A 52 -29.70 8.88 -0.73
N ARG A 53 -28.91 8.75 0.35
CA ARG A 53 -28.83 9.83 1.36
C ARG A 53 -28.15 11.08 0.82
N LEU A 54 -27.15 10.92 -0.05
CA LEU A 54 -26.47 12.05 -0.69
C LEU A 54 -27.41 12.78 -1.64
N LYS A 55 -28.20 12.06 -2.45
CA LYS A 55 -29.25 12.63 -3.32
C LYS A 55 -30.23 13.47 -2.53
N LEU A 56 -30.65 12.98 -1.35
CA LEU A 56 -31.64 13.67 -0.51
C LEU A 56 -31.06 14.86 0.25
N ARG A 57 -29.82 14.77 0.76
CA ARG A 57 -29.23 15.76 1.66
C ARG A 57 -28.39 16.83 0.98
N ALA A 58 -27.87 16.53 -0.20
CA ALA A 58 -26.96 17.41 -0.94
C ALA A 58 -27.08 17.18 -2.46
N PRO A 59 -28.30 17.37 -3.06
CA PRO A 59 -28.53 17.08 -4.46
C PRO A 59 -27.60 17.89 -5.39
N GLU A 60 -27.21 19.10 -5.01
CA GLU A 60 -26.29 19.97 -5.76
C GLU A 60 -24.84 19.44 -5.78
N ARG A 61 -24.51 18.47 -4.92
CA ARG A 61 -23.20 17.82 -4.86
C ARG A 61 -23.20 16.40 -5.41
N TYR A 62 -24.38 15.80 -5.53
CA TYR A 62 -24.52 14.40 -5.92
C TYR A 62 -23.81 14.09 -7.23
N GLU A 63 -24.06 14.88 -8.28
CA GLU A 63 -23.50 14.61 -9.61
C GLU A 63 -21.96 14.48 -9.60
N ALA A 64 -21.25 15.37 -8.91
CA ALA A 64 -19.79 15.34 -8.85
C ALA A 64 -19.23 14.09 -8.16
N PHE A 65 -19.94 13.52 -7.18
CA PHE A 65 -19.54 12.27 -6.53
C PHE A 65 -19.97 11.05 -7.34
N ASN A 66 -21.10 11.11 -8.01
CA ASN A 66 -21.60 10.06 -8.90
C ASN A 66 -20.72 9.90 -10.14
N GLU A 67 -20.34 10.98 -10.81
CA GLU A 67 -19.38 10.97 -11.93
C GLU A 67 -18.06 10.28 -11.54
N ARG A 68 -17.58 10.55 -10.33
CA ARG A 68 -16.37 9.89 -9.81
C ARG A 68 -16.59 8.40 -9.59
N TYR A 69 -17.74 7.98 -9.09
CA TYR A 69 -18.07 6.57 -8.93
C TYR A 69 -18.17 5.87 -10.28
N LEU A 70 -18.87 6.48 -11.25
CA LEU A 70 -18.96 5.95 -12.61
C LEU A 70 -17.58 5.82 -13.27
N ALA A 71 -16.72 6.84 -13.11
CA ALA A 71 -15.35 6.78 -13.61
C ALA A 71 -14.56 5.59 -13.01
N LYS A 72 -14.74 5.30 -11.70
CA LYS A 72 -14.11 4.14 -11.07
C LYS A 72 -14.68 2.80 -11.56
N LEU A 73 -15.97 2.72 -11.83
CA LEU A 73 -16.58 1.53 -12.43
C LEU A 73 -16.05 1.28 -13.85
N ILE A 74 -15.86 2.35 -14.64
CA ILE A 74 -15.23 2.26 -15.95
C ILE A 74 -13.80 1.73 -15.83
N VAL A 75 -13.02 2.24 -14.87
CA VAL A 75 -11.66 1.74 -14.61
C VAL A 75 -11.70 0.26 -14.19
N ASN A 76 -12.60 -0.16 -13.31
CA ASN A 76 -12.73 -1.56 -12.91
C ASN A 76 -13.07 -2.45 -14.10
N THR A 77 -14.04 -2.04 -14.95
CA THR A 77 -14.44 -2.80 -16.14
C THR A 77 -13.30 -2.89 -17.15
N GLY A 78 -12.58 -1.78 -17.39
CA GLY A 78 -11.40 -1.77 -18.24
C GLY A 78 -10.30 -2.69 -17.71
N ASN A 79 -10.07 -2.68 -16.41
CA ASN A 79 -9.08 -3.56 -15.77
C ASN A 79 -9.44 -5.06 -15.93
N TYR A 80 -10.72 -5.42 -15.83
CA TYR A 80 -11.17 -6.80 -16.09
C TYR A 80 -10.94 -7.20 -17.55
N HIS A 81 -11.24 -6.31 -18.47
CA HIS A 81 -10.95 -6.52 -19.90
C HIS A 81 -9.45 -6.70 -20.14
N ASP A 82 -8.61 -5.86 -19.55
CA ASP A 82 -7.16 -5.91 -19.70
C ASP A 82 -6.56 -7.22 -19.19
N HIS A 83 -7.06 -7.77 -18.07
CA HIS A 83 -6.68 -9.09 -17.59
C HIS A 83 -7.06 -10.22 -18.56
N SER A 84 -8.25 -10.14 -19.17
CA SER A 84 -8.70 -11.13 -20.15
C SER A 84 -7.88 -11.07 -21.44
N GLU A 85 -7.52 -9.87 -21.90
CA GLU A 85 -6.66 -9.69 -23.06
C GLU A 85 -5.22 -10.15 -22.79
N LEU A 86 -4.70 -9.89 -21.59
CA LEU A 86 -3.40 -10.41 -21.14
C LEU A 86 -3.40 -11.94 -21.17
N ASP A 87 -4.40 -12.59 -20.57
CA ASP A 87 -4.52 -14.06 -20.60
C ASP A 87 -4.57 -14.58 -22.02
N ARG A 88 -5.37 -13.95 -22.89
CA ARG A 88 -5.52 -14.36 -24.29
C ARG A 88 -4.18 -14.36 -25.04
N VAL A 89 -3.39 -13.29 -24.93
CA VAL A 89 -2.13 -13.19 -25.70
C VAL A 89 -1.04 -14.07 -25.10
N LEU A 90 -0.88 -14.13 -23.78
CA LEU A 90 0.15 -14.96 -23.15
C LEU A 90 -0.15 -16.45 -23.32
N THR A 91 -1.42 -16.87 -23.23
CA THR A 91 -1.83 -18.25 -23.50
C THR A 91 -1.60 -18.65 -24.98
N LYS A 92 -1.93 -17.78 -25.92
CA LYS A 92 -1.67 -17.99 -27.36
C LYS A 92 -0.19 -18.24 -27.64
N GLU A 93 0.68 -17.45 -27.03
CA GLU A 93 2.14 -17.58 -27.18
C GLU A 93 2.76 -18.63 -26.25
N LYS A 94 1.94 -19.33 -25.43
CA LYS A 94 2.35 -20.37 -24.46
C LYS A 94 3.34 -19.84 -23.42
N ILE A 95 3.21 -18.59 -23.02
CA ILE A 95 4.04 -17.94 -22.02
C ILE A 95 3.43 -18.17 -20.64
N PRO A 96 4.12 -18.88 -19.71
CA PRO A 96 3.67 -19.04 -18.35
C PRO A 96 3.71 -17.71 -17.59
N TYR A 97 2.64 -17.40 -16.84
CA TYR A 97 2.54 -16.17 -16.08
C TYR A 97 1.64 -16.36 -14.85
N ALA A 98 1.71 -15.42 -13.92
CA ALA A 98 0.79 -15.34 -12.79
C ALA A 98 0.46 -13.90 -12.45
N VAL A 99 -0.83 -13.53 -12.45
CA VAL A 99 -1.29 -12.24 -11.89
C VAL A 99 -1.11 -12.28 -10.37
N ILE A 100 -0.50 -11.25 -9.80
CA ILE A 100 -0.04 -11.25 -8.41
C ILE A 100 -0.81 -10.31 -7.48
N LYS A 101 -1.58 -9.37 -8.03
CA LYS A 101 -2.37 -8.38 -7.28
C LYS A 101 -3.72 -8.12 -7.99
N GLY A 102 -4.34 -7.00 -7.67
CA GLY A 102 -5.53 -6.53 -8.38
C GLY A 102 -6.67 -7.53 -8.36
N ILE A 103 -6.84 -8.22 -9.48
CA ILE A 103 -7.91 -9.17 -9.71
C ILE A 103 -7.84 -10.38 -8.75
N ASN A 104 -6.62 -10.83 -8.39
CA ASN A 104 -6.45 -11.94 -7.46
C ASN A 104 -6.98 -11.58 -6.05
N SER A 105 -6.81 -10.31 -5.59
CA SER A 105 -7.47 -9.85 -4.35
C SER A 105 -8.98 -9.68 -4.53
N ALA A 106 -9.45 -9.16 -5.68
CA ALA A 106 -10.87 -8.95 -5.94
C ALA A 106 -11.69 -10.25 -5.94
N TYR A 107 -11.05 -11.39 -6.27
CA TYR A 107 -11.64 -12.73 -6.22
C TYR A 107 -12.23 -13.10 -4.85
N TYR A 108 -11.64 -12.61 -3.74
CA TYR A 108 -12.10 -12.90 -2.38
C TYR A 108 -13.19 -11.95 -1.87
N TYR A 109 -13.49 -10.87 -2.59
CA TYR A 109 -14.55 -9.94 -2.19
C TYR A 109 -15.93 -10.57 -2.41
N PRO A 110 -16.91 -10.30 -1.54
CA PRO A 110 -18.29 -10.78 -1.74
C PRO A 110 -18.92 -10.27 -3.04
N ASP A 111 -18.46 -9.12 -3.50
CA ASP A 111 -18.74 -8.52 -4.81
C ASP A 111 -17.45 -7.81 -5.25
N SER A 112 -16.86 -8.27 -6.35
CA SER A 112 -15.60 -7.74 -6.86
C SER A 112 -15.66 -6.25 -7.25
N ALA A 113 -16.85 -5.72 -7.56
CA ALA A 113 -17.07 -4.31 -7.84
C ALA A 113 -16.83 -3.39 -6.63
N LEU A 114 -16.86 -3.93 -5.40
CA LEU A 114 -16.56 -3.18 -4.17
C LEU A 114 -15.08 -2.78 -4.07
N ARG A 115 -14.20 -3.50 -4.75
CA ARG A 115 -12.77 -3.21 -4.74
C ARG A 115 -12.42 -2.16 -5.79
N ASP A 116 -11.77 -1.09 -5.36
CA ASP A 116 -11.16 -0.13 -6.29
C ASP A 116 -9.97 -0.79 -7.01
N MET A 117 -10.05 -0.97 -8.33
CA MET A 117 -8.97 -1.54 -9.15
C MET A 117 -7.93 -0.46 -9.52
N GLY A 118 -6.75 -0.91 -9.92
CA GLY A 118 -5.63 -0.08 -10.36
C GLY A 118 -4.89 -0.73 -11.52
N ASP A 119 -3.62 -1.05 -11.29
CA ASP A 119 -2.73 -1.63 -12.30
C ASP A 119 -2.97 -3.14 -12.47
N VAL A 120 -2.49 -3.68 -13.58
CA VAL A 120 -2.46 -5.12 -13.89
C VAL A 120 -1.04 -5.62 -13.61
N ASP A 121 -0.84 -6.21 -12.44
CA ASP A 121 0.46 -6.72 -11.99
C ASP A 121 0.58 -8.22 -12.25
N PHE A 122 1.59 -8.65 -12.99
CA PHE A 122 1.82 -10.07 -13.26
C PHE A 122 3.30 -10.43 -13.36
N LEU A 123 3.61 -11.65 -12.95
CA LEU A 123 4.96 -12.25 -13.03
C LEU A 123 5.12 -13.02 -14.32
N VAL A 124 6.31 -12.90 -14.91
CA VAL A 124 6.80 -13.72 -16.04
C VAL A 124 8.23 -14.14 -15.74
N SER A 125 8.63 -15.34 -16.18
CA SER A 125 10.00 -15.80 -16.01
C SER A 125 10.98 -14.94 -16.84
N GLU A 126 12.22 -14.79 -16.39
CA GLU A 126 13.23 -14.00 -17.11
C GLU A 126 13.42 -14.46 -18.54
N GLY A 127 13.34 -15.78 -18.78
CA GLY A 127 13.48 -16.36 -20.13
C GLY A 127 12.35 -16.02 -21.10
N ASP A 128 11.18 -15.67 -20.56
CA ASP A 128 9.97 -15.35 -21.34
C ASP A 128 9.73 -13.84 -21.48
N PHE A 129 10.57 -12.99 -20.89
CA PHE A 129 10.34 -11.55 -20.77
C PHE A 129 10.23 -10.85 -22.13
N GLU A 130 11.12 -11.15 -23.08
CA GLU A 130 11.09 -10.56 -24.44
C GLU A 130 9.83 -10.99 -25.20
N SER A 131 9.44 -12.26 -25.09
CA SER A 131 8.24 -12.79 -25.75
C SER A 131 6.96 -12.20 -25.14
N ALA A 132 6.92 -12.06 -23.81
CA ALA A 132 5.80 -11.42 -23.12
C ALA A 132 5.69 -9.92 -23.47
N GLU A 133 6.82 -9.21 -23.54
CA GLU A 133 6.83 -7.81 -23.99
C GLU A 133 6.28 -7.68 -25.43
N ALA A 134 6.68 -8.57 -26.35
CA ALA A 134 6.17 -8.58 -27.71
C ALA A 134 4.65 -8.79 -27.74
N ALA A 135 4.13 -9.75 -26.94
CA ALA A 135 2.70 -10.02 -26.85
C ALA A 135 1.91 -8.83 -26.28
N ILE A 136 2.45 -8.12 -25.27
CA ILE A 136 1.82 -6.90 -24.71
C ILE A 136 1.80 -5.78 -25.74
N LYS A 137 2.87 -5.61 -26.51
CA LYS A 137 2.93 -4.61 -27.60
C LYS A 137 1.94 -4.88 -28.74
N GLU A 138 1.60 -6.15 -29.02
CA GLU A 138 0.52 -6.49 -29.97
C GLU A 138 -0.85 -5.95 -29.50
N LEU A 139 -1.09 -5.81 -28.20
CA LEU A 139 -2.28 -5.17 -27.63
C LEU A 139 -2.25 -3.64 -27.75
N GLY A 140 -1.17 -3.05 -28.27
CA GLY A 140 -1.00 -1.62 -28.44
C GLY A 140 -0.45 -0.88 -27.21
N PHE A 141 -0.01 -1.61 -26.21
CA PHE A 141 0.69 -1.03 -25.05
C PHE A 141 2.10 -0.58 -25.41
N LYS A 142 2.58 0.48 -24.78
CA LYS A 142 3.91 1.05 -24.98
C LYS A 142 4.65 1.11 -23.67
N HIS A 143 5.97 0.93 -23.71
CA HIS A 143 6.82 1.01 -22.53
C HIS A 143 6.70 2.40 -21.86
N ASN A 144 6.37 2.41 -20.56
CA ASN A 144 6.30 3.60 -19.73
C ASN A 144 7.56 3.67 -18.85
N HIS A 145 8.58 4.40 -19.32
CA HIS A 145 9.85 4.54 -18.61
C HIS A 145 9.72 5.29 -17.27
N GLY A 146 8.66 6.12 -17.10
CA GLY A 146 8.45 6.91 -15.88
C GLY A 146 7.93 6.07 -14.71
N GLU A 147 7.21 4.98 -14.99
CA GLU A 147 6.64 4.10 -13.98
C GLU A 147 7.41 2.77 -13.84
N SER A 148 8.37 2.48 -14.73
CA SER A 148 9.22 1.28 -14.65
C SER A 148 10.23 1.39 -13.51
N GLY A 149 10.51 0.25 -12.85
CA GLY A 149 11.43 0.15 -11.71
C GLY A 149 12.37 -1.05 -11.83
N ASP A 150 13.15 -1.30 -10.77
CA ASP A 150 14.12 -2.41 -10.75
C ASP A 150 13.46 -3.79 -10.79
N THR A 151 12.23 -3.91 -10.29
CA THR A 151 11.49 -5.18 -10.17
C THR A 151 10.49 -5.42 -11.29
N HIS A 152 10.11 -4.38 -12.06
CA HIS A 152 9.09 -4.48 -13.10
C HIS A 152 9.33 -3.49 -14.23
N ILE A 153 8.71 -3.78 -15.38
CA ILE A 153 8.56 -2.86 -16.49
C ILE A 153 7.08 -2.51 -16.64
N ALA A 154 6.79 -1.21 -16.67
CA ALA A 154 5.44 -0.70 -16.85
C ALA A 154 5.14 -0.42 -18.34
N TYR A 155 3.92 -0.73 -18.74
CA TYR A 155 3.39 -0.46 -20.07
C TYR A 155 2.06 0.27 -19.96
N ASP A 156 1.85 1.28 -20.78
CA ASP A 156 0.60 2.01 -20.83
C ASP A 156 -0.03 2.05 -22.24
N ARG A 157 -1.33 2.23 -22.26
CA ARG A 157 -2.13 2.53 -23.45
C ARG A 157 -3.25 3.49 -23.05
N PRO A 158 -3.47 4.60 -23.80
CA PRO A 158 -4.49 5.59 -23.42
C PRO A 158 -5.87 4.97 -23.17
N GLY A 159 -6.45 5.27 -22.01
CA GLY A 159 -7.79 4.82 -21.61
C GLY A 159 -7.85 3.41 -21.03
N LEU A 160 -6.73 2.74 -20.82
CA LEU A 160 -6.63 1.42 -20.23
C LEU A 160 -5.79 1.41 -18.96
N SER A 161 -5.75 0.27 -18.27
CA SER A 161 -4.93 0.08 -17.08
C SER A 161 -3.44 0.10 -17.43
N ILE A 162 -2.60 0.50 -16.48
CA ILE A 162 -1.15 0.25 -16.59
C ILE A 162 -0.92 -1.24 -16.37
N MET A 163 -0.12 -1.86 -17.24
CA MET A 163 0.37 -3.23 -17.09
C MET A 163 1.77 -3.21 -16.50
N GLU A 164 1.97 -3.84 -15.35
CA GLU A 164 3.27 -4.00 -14.71
C GLU A 164 3.74 -5.45 -14.84
N MET A 165 4.68 -5.67 -15.75
CA MET A 165 5.33 -6.96 -15.93
C MET A 165 6.51 -7.09 -14.97
N HIS A 166 6.39 -7.99 -14.00
CA HIS A 166 7.33 -8.17 -12.91
C HIS A 166 8.32 -9.32 -13.18
N ARG A 167 9.60 -9.13 -12.79
CA ARG A 167 10.62 -10.19 -12.64
C ARG A 167 10.56 -10.82 -11.26
N THR A 168 10.25 -10.01 -10.26
CA THR A 168 10.09 -10.40 -8.87
C THR A 168 9.11 -9.45 -8.19
N VAL A 169 8.81 -9.70 -6.92
CA VAL A 169 7.88 -8.86 -6.14
C VAL A 169 8.64 -7.84 -5.28
N ASN A 170 8.00 -6.70 -5.03
CA ASN A 170 8.53 -5.68 -4.14
C ASN A 170 8.45 -6.12 -2.67
N GLY A 171 9.42 -5.71 -1.85
CA GLY A 171 9.39 -5.90 -0.41
C GLY A 171 10.19 -7.10 0.10
N VAL A 172 10.85 -7.85 -0.77
CA VAL A 172 11.81 -8.89 -0.37
C VAL A 172 13.05 -8.20 0.22
N PRO A 173 13.46 -8.50 1.47
CA PRO A 173 14.62 -7.85 2.09
C PRO A 173 15.95 -8.47 1.62
N GLU A 174 17.03 -7.68 1.61
CA GLU A 174 18.38 -8.12 1.32
C GLU A 174 19.01 -8.85 2.53
N THR A 175 18.42 -9.98 2.93
CA THR A 175 18.82 -10.76 4.11
C THR A 175 18.65 -12.25 3.83
N LYS A 176 19.15 -13.12 4.75
CA LYS A 176 18.89 -14.57 4.67
C LYS A 176 17.39 -14.92 4.63
N ALA A 177 16.53 -14.15 5.32
CA ALA A 177 15.09 -14.31 5.20
C ALA A 177 14.62 -13.98 3.79
N GLY A 178 15.19 -12.95 3.17
CA GLY A 178 14.89 -12.58 1.79
C GLY A 178 15.27 -13.63 0.77
N GLU A 179 16.38 -14.34 0.96
CA GLU A 179 16.77 -15.48 0.10
C GLU A 179 15.72 -16.61 0.15
N LEU A 180 15.21 -16.93 1.35
CA LEU A 180 14.13 -17.92 1.52
C LEU A 180 12.83 -17.47 0.88
N ILE A 181 12.48 -16.19 1.06
CA ILE A 181 11.27 -15.58 0.47
C ILE A 181 11.39 -15.59 -1.06
N GLN A 182 12.53 -15.20 -1.62
CA GLN A 182 12.74 -15.18 -3.06
C GLN A 182 12.61 -16.58 -3.67
N ALA A 183 13.17 -17.61 -3.01
CA ALA A 183 13.02 -19.00 -3.45
C ALA A 183 11.56 -19.46 -3.52
N GLU A 184 10.70 -18.97 -2.63
CA GLU A 184 9.25 -19.22 -2.73
C GLU A 184 8.62 -18.41 -3.88
N ILE A 185 8.92 -17.12 -3.99
CA ILE A 185 8.40 -16.27 -5.06
C ILE A 185 8.73 -16.83 -6.45
N ASP A 186 9.91 -17.41 -6.62
CA ASP A 186 10.34 -18.01 -7.88
C ASP A 186 9.45 -19.22 -8.29
N THR A 187 8.72 -19.82 -7.34
CA THR A 187 7.78 -20.91 -7.64
C THR A 187 6.36 -20.44 -8.01
N THR A 188 6.05 -19.14 -7.86
CA THR A 188 4.69 -18.58 -8.05
C THR A 188 4.07 -18.95 -9.40
N ILE A 189 4.85 -18.88 -10.49
CA ILE A 189 4.35 -19.19 -11.84
C ILE A 189 4.05 -20.67 -11.99
N ALA A 190 4.89 -21.55 -11.41
CA ALA A 190 4.73 -22.99 -11.49
C ALA A 190 3.50 -23.51 -10.71
N THR A 191 3.12 -22.80 -9.64
CA THR A 191 1.96 -23.14 -8.80
C THR A 191 0.72 -22.29 -9.12
N ALA A 192 0.81 -21.41 -10.13
CA ALA A 192 -0.28 -20.53 -10.51
C ALA A 192 -1.58 -21.32 -10.80
N ARG A 193 -2.70 -20.76 -10.38
CA ARG A 193 -4.02 -21.35 -10.60
C ARG A 193 -4.86 -20.46 -11.51
N ARG A 194 -5.76 -21.07 -12.27
CA ARG A 194 -6.76 -20.32 -13.02
C ARG A 194 -7.91 -19.92 -12.11
N ILE A 195 -8.28 -18.66 -12.15
CA ILE A 195 -9.52 -18.17 -11.55
C ILE A 195 -10.49 -17.77 -12.63
N GLU A 196 -11.79 -17.98 -12.34
CA GLU A 196 -12.90 -17.59 -13.20
C GLU A 196 -13.96 -16.91 -12.33
N PHE A 197 -14.16 -15.62 -12.51
CA PHE A 197 -15.23 -14.89 -11.85
C PHE A 197 -15.55 -13.59 -12.62
N ALA A 198 -16.76 -13.09 -12.43
CA ALA A 198 -17.28 -11.99 -13.25
C ALA A 198 -17.12 -12.31 -14.77
N SER A 199 -16.40 -11.51 -15.51
CA SER A 199 -16.11 -11.72 -16.95
C SER A 199 -14.64 -12.04 -17.22
N VAL A 200 -13.87 -12.44 -16.17
CA VAL A 200 -12.43 -12.67 -16.27
C VAL A 200 -12.10 -14.13 -16.05
N SER A 201 -11.20 -14.66 -16.90
CA SER A 201 -10.48 -15.90 -16.68
C SER A 201 -9.00 -15.63 -16.88
N CYS A 202 -8.16 -15.87 -15.89
CA CYS A 202 -6.71 -15.67 -15.98
C CYS A 202 -5.94 -16.54 -14.98
N MET A 203 -4.64 -16.72 -15.22
CA MET A 203 -3.73 -17.37 -14.28
C MET A 203 -3.34 -16.39 -13.18
N THR A 204 -3.46 -16.80 -11.92
CA THR A 204 -3.09 -15.98 -10.75
C THR A 204 -2.18 -16.76 -9.83
N ALA A 205 -1.44 -16.05 -8.98
CA ALA A 205 -0.75 -16.68 -7.86
C ALA A 205 -1.75 -17.51 -7.02
N ASP A 206 -1.32 -18.68 -6.56
CA ASP A 206 -2.11 -19.50 -5.64
C ASP A 206 -2.31 -18.79 -4.29
N ASP A 207 -3.08 -19.40 -3.38
CA ASP A 207 -3.47 -18.77 -2.12
C ASP A 207 -2.25 -18.46 -1.23
N PHE A 208 -1.25 -19.35 -1.18
CA PHE A 208 -0.05 -19.10 -0.38
C PHE A 208 0.76 -17.93 -0.93
N HIS A 209 1.07 -17.96 -2.23
CA HIS A 209 1.84 -16.88 -2.86
C HIS A 209 1.10 -15.56 -2.85
N HIS A 210 -0.23 -15.57 -3.07
CA HIS A 210 -1.04 -14.36 -2.97
C HIS A 210 -0.96 -13.73 -1.57
N GLY A 211 -1.15 -14.52 -0.50
CA GLY A 211 -1.01 -14.05 0.88
C GLY A 211 0.39 -13.53 1.20
N LEU A 212 1.43 -14.25 0.78
CA LEU A 212 2.82 -13.82 0.95
C LEU A 212 3.10 -12.49 0.24
N ILE A 213 2.68 -12.36 -1.01
CA ILE A 213 2.86 -11.12 -1.81
C ILE A 213 2.10 -9.95 -1.18
N MET A 214 0.87 -10.16 -0.68
CA MET A 214 0.13 -9.11 0.05
C MET A 214 0.87 -8.66 1.31
N LEU A 215 1.45 -9.58 2.08
CA LEU A 215 2.24 -9.24 3.28
C LEU A 215 3.49 -8.43 2.92
N LEU A 216 4.26 -8.87 1.93
CA LEU A 216 5.46 -8.17 1.47
C LEU A 216 5.15 -6.78 0.94
N HIS A 217 4.13 -6.66 0.11
CA HIS A 217 3.68 -5.40 -0.47
C HIS A 217 3.18 -4.44 0.62
N THR A 218 2.36 -4.94 1.56
CA THR A 218 1.86 -4.16 2.69
C THR A 218 3.01 -3.69 3.59
N ALA A 219 3.95 -4.57 3.95
CA ALA A 219 5.12 -4.22 4.76
C ALA A 219 6.00 -3.16 4.07
N SER A 220 6.27 -3.33 2.78
CA SER A 220 7.07 -2.40 1.99
C SER A 220 6.45 -1.00 1.93
N HIS A 221 5.19 -0.90 1.53
CA HIS A 221 4.52 0.40 1.43
C HIS A 221 4.26 1.03 2.80
N MET A 222 3.86 0.26 3.81
CA MET A 222 3.62 0.77 5.16
C MET A 222 4.87 1.45 5.72
N THR A 223 6.05 0.87 5.48
CA THR A 223 7.33 1.40 5.98
C THR A 223 7.92 2.51 5.13
N LYS A 224 7.55 2.64 3.85
CA LYS A 224 8.11 3.64 2.92
C LYS A 224 7.17 4.83 2.67
N GLU A 225 5.93 4.58 2.34
CA GLU A 225 5.01 5.61 1.83
C GLU A 225 3.72 5.69 2.65
N GLY A 226 3.25 4.58 3.15
CA GLY A 226 1.97 4.38 3.79
C GLY A 226 0.97 3.66 2.90
N ILE A 227 0.00 3.02 3.52
CA ILE A 227 -1.06 2.24 2.86
C ILE A 227 -2.42 2.85 3.14
N GLY A 228 -3.36 2.64 2.22
CA GLY A 228 -4.77 2.93 2.43
C GLY A 228 -5.52 1.74 3.04
N LEU A 229 -6.74 2.00 3.49
CA LEU A 229 -7.62 0.98 4.09
C LEU A 229 -7.88 -0.21 3.15
N ARG A 230 -7.81 0.00 1.82
CA ARG A 230 -7.95 -1.08 0.83
C ARG A 230 -7.01 -2.25 1.09
N HIS A 231 -5.76 -2.00 1.48
CA HIS A 231 -4.80 -3.09 1.78
C HIS A 231 -5.27 -3.95 2.96
N LEU A 232 -5.85 -3.29 3.96
CA LEU A 232 -6.43 -4.01 5.10
C LEU A 232 -7.72 -4.74 4.72
N CYS A 233 -8.55 -4.19 3.82
CA CYS A 233 -9.72 -4.86 3.27
C CYS A 233 -9.33 -6.10 2.45
N ASP A 234 -8.33 -5.98 1.56
CA ASP A 234 -7.81 -7.10 0.77
C ASP A 234 -7.34 -8.25 1.69
N TRP A 235 -6.59 -7.91 2.75
CA TRP A 235 -6.15 -8.88 3.75
C TRP A 235 -7.33 -9.49 4.53
N ALA A 236 -8.30 -8.68 4.93
CA ALA A 236 -9.45 -9.12 5.71
C ALA A 236 -10.32 -10.14 4.94
N VAL A 237 -10.69 -9.85 3.69
CA VAL A 237 -11.51 -10.76 2.88
C VAL A 237 -10.75 -12.05 2.55
N PHE A 238 -9.43 -11.95 2.33
CA PHE A 238 -8.57 -13.10 2.08
C PHE A 238 -8.50 -14.03 3.30
N VAL A 239 -8.11 -13.53 4.47
CA VAL A 239 -7.99 -14.36 5.67
C VAL A 239 -9.35 -14.94 6.10
N ASN A 240 -10.43 -14.17 5.92
CA ASN A 240 -11.78 -14.61 6.28
C ASN A 240 -12.33 -15.74 5.36
N SER A 241 -11.71 -15.97 4.21
CA SER A 241 -12.09 -17.06 3.29
C SER A 241 -11.58 -18.44 3.72
N PHE A 242 -10.72 -18.51 4.74
CA PHE A 242 -10.15 -19.76 5.25
C PHE A 242 -10.59 -20.04 6.69
N THR A 243 -10.72 -21.31 7.03
CA THR A 243 -10.76 -21.74 8.42
C THR A 243 -9.40 -21.51 9.09
N ASP A 244 -9.35 -21.48 10.43
CA ASP A 244 -8.10 -21.32 11.16
C ASP A 244 -7.08 -22.40 10.78
N LYS A 245 -7.54 -23.64 10.70
CA LYS A 245 -6.68 -24.77 10.36
C LYS A 245 -6.11 -24.67 8.95
N GLU A 246 -6.93 -24.36 7.94
CA GLU A 246 -6.46 -24.18 6.55
C GLU A 246 -5.41 -23.08 6.47
N PHE A 247 -5.67 -21.96 7.15
CA PHE A 247 -4.76 -20.82 7.15
C PHE A 247 -3.42 -21.14 7.85
N THR A 248 -3.47 -21.76 9.04
CA THR A 248 -2.24 -22.10 9.78
C THR A 248 -1.44 -23.18 9.08
N ASP A 249 -2.08 -24.23 8.55
CA ASP A 249 -1.41 -25.28 7.77
C ASP A 249 -0.67 -24.70 6.55
N MET A 250 -1.25 -23.69 5.89
CA MET A 250 -0.67 -23.05 4.69
C MET A 250 0.46 -22.07 5.02
N PHE A 251 0.32 -21.27 6.09
CA PHE A 251 1.16 -20.08 6.30
C PHE A 251 2.14 -20.17 7.46
N GLU A 252 1.78 -20.81 8.57
CA GLU A 252 2.47 -20.65 9.85
C GLU A 252 3.96 -21.00 9.77
N SER A 253 4.29 -22.21 9.33
CA SER A 253 5.67 -22.69 9.28
C SER A 253 6.57 -21.82 8.40
N LYS A 254 6.08 -21.46 7.21
CA LYS A 254 6.83 -20.65 6.25
C LYS A 254 6.97 -19.21 6.74
N LEU A 255 5.89 -18.57 7.19
CA LEU A 255 5.95 -17.20 7.68
C LEU A 255 6.78 -17.05 8.95
N LYS A 256 6.83 -18.05 9.83
CA LYS A 256 7.79 -18.10 10.95
C LYS A 256 9.24 -18.12 10.45
N SER A 257 9.54 -18.92 9.45
CA SER A 257 10.90 -18.99 8.88
C SER A 257 11.33 -17.69 8.19
N PHE A 258 10.37 -16.91 7.64
CA PHE A 258 10.59 -15.62 7.01
C PHE A 258 10.60 -14.44 8.00
N GLY A 259 10.19 -14.66 9.27
CA GLY A 259 10.01 -13.61 10.26
C GLY A 259 8.84 -12.68 9.94
N LEU A 260 7.77 -13.21 9.31
CA LEU A 260 6.55 -12.49 8.93
C LEU A 260 5.31 -12.93 9.71
N TRP A 261 5.39 -14.02 10.52
CA TRP A 261 4.21 -14.56 11.22
C TRP A 261 3.60 -13.58 12.21
N ARG A 262 4.44 -12.83 12.96
CA ARG A 262 3.96 -11.77 13.86
C ARG A 262 3.26 -10.66 13.10
N PHE A 263 3.80 -10.19 11.99
CA PHE A 263 3.17 -9.16 11.16
C PHE A 263 1.84 -9.62 10.57
N CYS A 264 1.77 -10.86 10.09
CA CYS A 264 0.52 -11.51 9.68
C CYS A 264 -0.53 -11.45 10.79
N GLY A 265 -0.15 -11.84 12.03
CA GLY A 265 -1.03 -11.77 13.19
C GLY A 265 -1.49 -10.35 13.53
N ILE A 266 -0.60 -9.35 13.42
CA ILE A 266 -0.94 -7.94 13.68
C ILE A 266 -1.99 -7.43 12.68
N LEU A 267 -1.81 -7.70 11.38
CA LEU A 267 -2.79 -7.30 10.36
C LEU A 267 -4.13 -7.99 10.59
N THR A 268 -4.11 -9.31 10.85
CA THR A 268 -5.33 -10.09 11.10
C THR A 268 -6.05 -9.60 12.36
N LYS A 269 -5.32 -9.33 13.44
CA LYS A 269 -5.89 -8.75 14.67
C LYS A 269 -6.51 -7.38 14.45
N THR A 270 -5.91 -6.58 13.60
CA THR A 270 -6.47 -5.28 13.20
C THR A 270 -7.79 -5.46 12.45
N CYS A 271 -7.87 -6.45 11.55
CA CYS A 271 -9.11 -6.80 10.84
C CYS A 271 -10.19 -7.32 11.78
N GLU A 272 -9.87 -8.20 12.74
CA GLU A 272 -10.81 -8.67 13.76
C GLU A 272 -11.46 -7.52 14.53
N LEU A 273 -10.64 -6.60 15.03
CA LEU A 273 -11.11 -5.53 15.91
C LEU A 273 -11.87 -4.42 15.17
N TYR A 274 -11.54 -4.15 13.92
CA TYR A 274 -12.02 -2.96 13.23
C TYR A 274 -12.78 -3.21 11.93
N LEU A 275 -12.58 -4.35 11.26
CA LEU A 275 -13.33 -4.72 10.07
C LEU A 275 -14.35 -5.85 10.33
N GLY A 276 -14.28 -6.52 11.48
CA GLY A 276 -15.30 -7.45 11.94
C GLY A 276 -15.22 -8.83 11.27
N ILE A 277 -14.03 -9.26 10.86
CA ILE A 277 -13.82 -10.67 10.51
C ILE A 277 -13.92 -11.55 11.75
N ASP A 278 -14.16 -12.82 11.57
CA ASP A 278 -14.17 -13.80 12.65
C ASP A 278 -12.82 -13.84 13.37
N LYS A 279 -12.88 -14.04 14.68
CA LYS A 279 -11.67 -14.15 15.50
C LYS A 279 -10.89 -15.40 15.09
N LYS A 280 -9.60 -15.22 14.82
CA LYS A 280 -8.67 -16.29 14.47
C LYS A 280 -7.88 -16.76 15.69
N GLU A 281 -7.78 -18.08 15.92
CA GLU A 281 -7.11 -18.64 17.09
C GLU A 281 -5.62 -18.21 17.14
N PHE A 282 -4.92 -18.26 16.01
CA PHE A 282 -3.51 -17.92 15.91
C PHE A 282 -3.18 -16.47 16.35
N THR A 283 -4.12 -15.51 16.20
CA THR A 283 -3.89 -14.14 16.69
C THR A 283 -3.81 -14.06 18.21
N SER A 284 -4.52 -14.96 18.90
CA SER A 284 -4.47 -15.08 20.36
C SER A 284 -3.18 -15.76 20.83
N GLU A 285 -2.70 -16.77 20.08
CA GLU A 285 -1.45 -17.47 20.37
C GLU A 285 -0.22 -16.57 20.21
N ILE A 286 -0.20 -15.72 19.17
CA ILE A 286 0.87 -14.73 18.95
C ILE A 286 0.84 -13.61 20.01
N ASN A 287 -0.26 -13.51 20.78
CA ASN A 287 -0.46 -12.50 21.84
C ASN A 287 -0.32 -11.05 21.33
N ILE A 288 -1.02 -10.72 20.25
CA ILE A 288 -1.06 -9.35 19.71
C ILE A 288 -1.96 -8.47 20.57
N SER A 289 -1.40 -7.36 21.10
CA SER A 289 -2.18 -6.40 21.87
C SER A 289 -3.16 -5.60 21.01
N GLY A 290 -4.34 -5.30 21.57
CA GLY A 290 -5.30 -4.40 20.90
C GLY A 290 -4.76 -2.98 20.68
N ASP A 291 -3.82 -2.52 21.53
CA ASP A 291 -3.17 -1.23 21.35
C ASP A 291 -2.28 -1.20 20.08
N LEU A 292 -1.49 -2.25 19.85
CA LEU A 292 -0.66 -2.35 18.65
C LEU A 292 -1.54 -2.37 17.39
N ALA A 293 -2.61 -3.16 17.37
CA ALA A 293 -3.57 -3.18 16.27
C ALA A 293 -4.21 -1.79 16.03
N LYS A 294 -4.55 -1.07 17.12
CA LYS A 294 -5.06 0.30 17.03
C LYS A 294 -4.05 1.28 16.45
N ARG A 295 -2.78 1.18 16.84
CA ARG A 295 -1.69 2.03 16.31
C ARG A 295 -1.50 1.79 14.81
N VAL A 296 -1.55 0.54 14.36
CA VAL A 296 -1.51 0.19 12.93
C VAL A 296 -2.68 0.82 12.17
N LEU A 297 -3.90 0.67 12.66
CA LEU A 297 -5.07 1.28 12.02
C LEU A 297 -4.98 2.81 11.99
N VAL A 298 -4.54 3.44 13.07
CA VAL A 298 -4.37 4.91 13.12
C VAL A 298 -3.33 5.38 12.11
N ASP A 299 -2.21 4.66 11.95
CA ASP A 299 -1.20 4.97 10.94
C ASP A 299 -1.78 4.87 9.50
N ILE A 300 -2.56 3.83 9.21
CA ILE A 300 -3.25 3.65 7.93
C ILE A 300 -4.21 4.82 7.66
N LEU A 301 -5.10 5.12 8.60
CA LEU A 301 -6.12 6.15 8.44
C LEU A 301 -5.53 7.56 8.38
N SER A 302 -4.40 7.82 9.04
CA SER A 302 -3.72 9.12 8.97
C SER A 302 -2.96 9.32 7.67
N GLY A 303 -2.27 8.29 7.18
CA GLY A 303 -1.47 8.36 5.97
C GLY A 303 -2.30 8.37 4.68
N GLY A 304 -3.33 7.56 4.63
CA GLY A 304 -4.06 7.26 3.39
C GLY A 304 -3.18 6.54 2.37
N ASN A 305 -3.74 6.24 1.21
CA ASN A 305 -3.02 5.49 0.18
C ASN A 305 -1.79 6.26 -0.32
N PHE A 306 -0.62 5.65 -0.26
CA PHE A 306 0.69 6.23 -0.58
C PHE A 306 1.00 7.52 0.21
N GLY A 307 0.55 7.62 1.46
CA GLY A 307 0.83 8.78 2.30
C GLY A 307 0.23 10.11 1.82
N LYS A 308 -0.70 10.08 0.85
CA LYS A 308 -1.24 11.29 0.20
C LYS A 308 -1.99 12.24 1.14
N LYS A 309 -2.42 11.77 2.31
CA LYS A 309 -3.05 12.61 3.35
C LYS A 309 -2.04 13.34 4.24
N ASP A 310 -0.82 12.82 4.34
CA ASP A 310 0.21 13.32 5.22
C ASP A 310 1.40 13.84 4.42
N SER A 311 1.43 15.14 4.19
CA SER A 311 2.50 15.79 3.42
C SER A 311 3.89 15.71 4.08
N ASN A 312 3.96 15.36 5.36
CA ASN A 312 5.21 15.23 6.13
C ASN A 312 5.74 13.79 6.12
N ARG A 313 4.89 12.80 5.83
CA ARG A 313 5.22 11.38 5.94
C ARG A 313 6.52 11.00 5.22
N TYR A 314 6.74 11.48 4.00
CA TYR A 314 7.98 11.24 3.27
C TYR A 314 9.22 11.78 4.00
N ARG A 315 9.10 12.97 4.63
CA ARG A 315 10.20 13.56 5.41
C ARG A 315 10.48 12.78 6.69
N GLU A 316 9.43 12.29 7.35
CA GLU A 316 9.52 11.49 8.56
C GLU A 316 10.17 10.13 8.27
N ILE A 317 9.76 9.46 7.20
CA ILE A 317 10.34 8.19 6.77
C ILE A 317 11.82 8.35 6.43
N LYS A 318 12.18 9.39 5.68
CA LYS A 318 13.57 9.71 5.41
C LYS A 318 14.37 9.92 6.70
N TYR A 319 13.78 10.62 7.69
CA TYR A 319 14.39 10.83 9.00
C TYR A 319 14.58 9.53 9.79
N ILE A 320 13.63 8.60 9.69
CA ILE A 320 13.70 7.27 10.31
C ILE A 320 14.80 6.44 9.63
N SER A 321 14.87 6.45 8.32
CA SER A 321 15.86 5.74 7.51
C SER A 321 17.28 6.20 7.77
N ASP A 322 17.52 7.53 7.76
CA ASP A 322 18.83 8.13 8.03
C ASP A 322 19.34 7.81 9.46
N ARG A 323 18.45 7.49 10.40
CA ARG A 323 18.79 7.10 11.79
C ARG A 323 19.13 5.63 11.96
N ASN A 324 18.75 4.77 11.03
CA ASN A 324 19.09 3.34 11.10
C ASN A 324 20.52 3.05 10.64
N ASP A 325 21.19 4.04 10.02
CA ASP A 325 22.63 3.98 9.81
C ASP A 325 23.33 4.17 11.17
N LYS A 326 24.04 3.13 11.63
CA LYS A 326 24.68 3.05 12.97
C LYS A 326 25.62 4.23 13.27
N THR A 327 26.09 4.93 12.23
CA THR A 327 26.96 6.12 12.36
C THR A 327 26.21 7.39 12.75
N VAL A 328 24.88 7.40 12.68
CA VAL A 328 24.02 8.59 12.91
C VAL A 328 23.22 8.49 14.23
N SER A 329 23.14 7.31 14.86
CA SER A 329 22.25 7.05 16.02
C SER A 329 22.65 7.82 17.31
N GLU A 330 23.88 8.31 17.43
CA GLU A 330 24.38 8.98 18.64
C GLU A 330 24.36 10.51 18.57
N ARG A 331 23.95 11.10 17.44
CA ARG A 331 23.97 12.55 17.27
C ARG A 331 22.59 13.16 17.53
N GLY A 332 22.52 14.12 18.45
CA GLY A 332 21.29 14.81 18.81
C GLY A 332 20.67 15.67 17.69
N ILE A 333 19.44 16.18 17.91
CA ILE A 333 18.63 16.97 16.95
C ILE A 333 19.42 18.11 16.30
N ALA A 334 20.32 18.76 17.03
CA ALA A 334 21.18 19.83 16.50
C ALA A 334 22.13 19.33 15.39
N SER A 335 22.67 18.12 15.47
CA SER A 335 23.58 17.59 14.48
C SER A 335 22.88 17.15 13.19
N GLN A 336 21.60 16.82 13.27
CA GLN A 336 20.77 16.48 12.10
C GLN A 336 20.29 17.70 11.34
N LEU A 337 19.98 18.80 12.06
CA LEU A 337 19.79 20.10 11.44
C LEU A 337 21.06 20.54 10.72
N LEU A 338 22.23 20.34 11.33
CA LEU A 338 23.54 20.57 10.71
C LEU A 338 23.78 19.65 9.50
N SER A 339 23.40 18.38 9.55
CA SER A 339 23.57 17.46 8.40
C SER A 339 22.66 17.83 7.23
N SER A 340 21.42 18.27 7.49
CA SER A 340 20.48 18.77 6.47
C SER A 340 20.95 20.07 5.84
N VAL A 341 21.54 20.96 6.63
CA VAL A 341 22.19 22.20 6.13
C VAL A 341 23.44 21.83 5.34
N ASN A 342 24.26 20.91 5.84
CA ASN A 342 25.47 20.44 5.17
C ASN A 342 25.19 19.77 3.80
N ALA A 343 24.11 19.00 3.68
CA ALA A 343 23.70 18.42 2.38
C ALA A 343 23.36 19.53 1.37
N LYS A 344 22.61 20.56 1.77
CA LYS A 344 22.31 21.73 0.92
C LYS A 344 23.56 22.59 0.60
N VAL A 345 24.47 22.65 1.55
CA VAL A 345 25.75 23.34 1.34
C VAL A 345 26.60 22.65 0.29
N LYS A 346 26.65 21.31 0.31
CA LYS A 346 27.32 20.51 -0.74
C LYS A 346 26.70 20.70 -2.13
N ASP A 347 25.40 20.94 -2.18
CA ASP A 347 24.66 21.19 -3.43
C ASP A 347 24.73 22.66 -3.92
N ASN A 348 25.24 23.58 -3.09
CA ASN A 348 25.36 24.96 -3.43
C ASN A 348 26.39 25.16 -4.57
N LYS A 349 26.02 25.97 -5.60
CA LYS A 349 26.84 26.23 -6.80
C LYS A 349 28.22 26.75 -6.50
N LEU A 350 28.41 27.50 -5.41
CA LEU A 350 29.72 28.04 -5.00
C LEU A 350 30.60 26.92 -4.43
N VAL A 351 30.06 26.07 -3.60
CA VAL A 351 30.77 24.96 -2.98
C VAL A 351 31.11 23.85 -4.00
N LYS A 352 30.25 23.64 -5.02
CA LYS A 352 30.56 22.77 -6.17
C LYS A 352 31.75 23.25 -7.01
N LYS A 353 32.02 24.56 -7.04
CA LYS A 353 33.19 25.13 -7.74
C LYS A 353 34.50 24.93 -6.97
N SER A 354 34.49 25.07 -5.65
CA SER A 354 35.66 24.79 -4.81
C SER A 354 35.24 24.56 -3.36
N LYS A 355 35.81 23.51 -2.72
CA LYS A 355 35.59 23.19 -1.31
C LYS A 355 36.04 24.32 -0.35
N LEU A 356 36.89 25.23 -0.78
CA LEU A 356 37.27 26.43 -0.03
C LEU A 356 36.09 27.34 0.31
N PHE A 357 35.02 27.33 -0.48
CA PHE A 357 33.80 28.10 -0.24
C PHE A 357 32.81 27.46 0.72
N TYR A 358 33.16 26.33 1.33
CA TYR A 358 32.28 25.60 2.24
C TYR A 358 31.82 26.44 3.45
N PRO A 359 32.66 27.21 4.15
CA PRO A 359 32.21 28.09 5.25
C PRO A 359 31.24 29.18 4.79
N ALA A 360 31.48 29.77 3.63
CA ALA A 360 30.60 30.77 3.03
C ALA A 360 29.26 30.16 2.60
N GLY A 361 29.26 28.94 2.01
CA GLY A 361 28.06 28.17 1.68
C GLY A 361 27.25 27.84 2.91
N LEU A 362 27.92 27.46 4.01
CA LEU A 362 27.28 27.16 5.30
C LEU A 362 26.59 28.39 5.88
N ALA A 363 27.27 29.55 5.92
CA ALA A 363 26.70 30.79 6.39
C ALA A 363 25.49 31.24 5.55
N LEU A 364 25.56 31.08 4.23
CA LEU A 364 24.51 31.48 3.29
C LEU A 364 23.26 30.57 3.43
N GLU A 365 23.42 29.24 3.50
CA GLU A 365 22.31 28.32 3.66
C GLU A 365 21.72 28.40 5.07
N SER A 366 22.54 28.59 6.11
CA SER A 366 22.06 28.85 7.47
C SER A 366 21.29 30.16 7.56
N GLY A 367 21.79 31.24 6.93
CA GLY A 367 21.12 32.54 6.88
C GLY A 367 19.80 32.51 6.13
N LYS A 368 19.72 31.79 5.00
CA LYS A 368 18.44 31.52 4.31
C LYS A 368 17.45 30.75 5.19
N TYR A 369 17.94 29.77 5.92
CA TYR A 369 17.12 28.99 6.83
C TYR A 369 16.53 29.83 7.96
N ILE A 370 17.37 30.67 8.61
CA ILE A 370 16.97 31.60 9.66
C ILE A 370 16.03 32.68 9.09
N GLY A 371 16.31 33.24 7.91
CA GLY A 371 15.45 34.21 7.25
C GLY A 371 14.08 33.68 6.89
N LEU A 372 13.96 32.42 6.48
CA LEU A 372 12.68 31.73 6.25
C LEU A 372 11.88 31.47 7.55
N LEU A 373 12.57 31.26 8.68
CA LEU A 373 11.97 31.15 10.00
C LEU A 373 11.44 32.52 10.49
N LEU A 374 12.23 33.59 10.32
CA LEU A 374 11.89 34.95 10.79
C LEU A 374 10.78 35.61 9.94
N THR A 375 10.69 35.28 8.65
CA THR A 375 9.66 35.83 7.75
C THR A 375 8.32 35.12 7.79
N GLY A 376 8.16 34.08 8.63
CA GLY A 376 6.93 33.31 8.73
C GLY A 376 6.55 32.53 7.44
N LYS A 377 7.39 32.62 6.38
CA LYS A 377 7.20 31.84 5.14
C LYS A 377 7.44 30.35 5.32
N ARG A 378 8.06 29.96 6.43
CA ARG A 378 8.06 28.60 6.93
C ARG A 378 7.30 28.60 8.25
N LYS A 379 6.08 28.10 8.27
CA LYS A 379 5.35 27.86 9.52
C LYS A 379 6.19 26.92 10.37
N ASN A 380 6.58 27.39 11.55
CA ASN A 380 7.41 26.66 12.51
C ASN A 380 6.61 25.57 13.27
N THR A 381 5.39 25.27 12.81
CA THR A 381 4.45 24.32 13.39
C THR A 381 4.76 22.88 12.99
N GLY A 382 6.01 22.51 12.83
CA GLY A 382 6.24 21.19 12.29
C GLY A 382 7.45 20.44 12.82
N THR A 383 8.50 21.08 13.26
CA THR A 383 9.73 20.31 13.50
C THR A 383 9.62 19.43 14.75
N ALA A 384 9.09 19.96 15.86
CA ALA A 384 8.93 19.18 17.09
C ALA A 384 7.79 18.15 16.97
N GLU A 385 6.66 18.53 16.34
CA GLU A 385 5.53 17.66 16.07
C GLU A 385 5.92 16.56 15.05
N MET A 386 6.55 16.92 13.95
CA MET A 386 7.10 15.98 12.95
C MET A 386 8.10 15.01 13.58
N LEU A 387 8.97 15.46 14.48
CA LEU A 387 9.92 14.58 15.18
C LEU A 387 9.23 13.62 16.15
N LYS A 388 8.17 14.08 16.82
CA LYS A 388 7.34 13.25 17.67
C LYS A 388 6.63 12.18 16.84
N GLU A 389 5.96 12.56 15.76
CA GLU A 389 5.27 11.65 14.84
C GLU A 389 6.23 10.64 14.21
N ALA A 390 7.42 11.08 13.77
CA ALA A 390 8.46 10.20 13.28
C ALA A 390 8.95 9.20 14.35
N SER A 391 9.06 9.64 15.62
CA SER A 391 9.45 8.78 16.74
C SER A 391 8.37 7.74 17.06
N GLU A 392 7.11 8.15 17.09
CA GLU A 392 5.96 7.25 17.30
C GLU A 392 5.85 6.22 16.18
N ARG A 393 6.02 6.64 14.93
CA ARG A 393 6.03 5.75 13.75
C ARG A 393 7.22 4.80 13.76
N LYS A 394 8.40 5.26 14.15
CA LYS A 394 9.57 4.39 14.33
C LYS A 394 9.32 3.33 15.40
N SER A 395 8.73 3.71 16.54
CA SER A 395 8.32 2.75 17.56
C SER A 395 7.34 1.72 17.00
N LEU A 396 6.31 2.16 16.27
CA LEU A 396 5.36 1.26 15.61
C LEU A 396 6.08 0.26 14.69
N TYR A 397 6.96 0.72 13.80
CA TYR A 397 7.65 -0.17 12.85
C TYR A 397 8.59 -1.16 13.56
N ASN A 398 9.21 -0.76 14.68
CA ASN A 398 9.99 -1.69 15.49
C ASN A 398 9.11 -2.78 16.11
N ASP A 399 7.88 -2.43 16.53
CA ASP A 399 6.93 -3.36 17.15
C ASP A 399 6.31 -4.35 16.15
N LEU A 400 6.37 -4.03 14.83
CA LEU A 400 5.96 -4.97 13.77
C LEU A 400 6.92 -6.15 13.66
N GLU A 401 8.18 -6.01 14.08
CA GLU A 401 9.22 -7.04 14.06
C GLU A 401 9.40 -7.71 12.68
N LEU A 402 9.31 -6.92 11.61
CA LEU A 402 9.42 -7.40 10.23
C LEU A 402 10.76 -8.14 10.00
N PHE A 403 10.67 -9.33 9.41
CA PHE A 403 11.79 -10.20 9.05
C PHE A 403 12.69 -10.61 10.22
N LYS A 404 12.23 -10.52 11.44
CA LYS A 404 12.93 -11.04 12.62
C LYS A 404 12.50 -12.48 12.85
N LYS A 405 13.46 -13.38 12.97
CA LYS A 405 13.20 -14.75 13.46
C LYS A 405 12.84 -14.64 14.94
N GLY A 406 11.69 -15.19 15.30
CA GLY A 406 11.28 -15.37 16.68
C GLY A 406 12.13 -16.40 17.40
#